data_e226098ba21943463ec8c3924e980e75
#
_entry.id   e226098ba21943463ec8c3924e980e75
#
_cell.length_a   1.000
_cell.length_b   1.000
_cell.length_c   1.000
_cell.angle_alpha   90.00
_cell.angle_beta   90.00
_cell.angle_gamma   90.00
#
_symmetry.space_group_name_H-M   'P 1'
#
loop_
_entity.id
_entity.type
_entity.pdbx_description
1 polymer ?
#
loop_
_entity_poly.entity_id
_entity_poly.type
_entity_poly.pdbx_seq_one_letter_code
_entity_poly.pdbx_strand_id
1 'polypeptide(L)'
;MNGEIQCRLRFDEGTVVLEGPAEAIEPVSDLLAPDPRIGAWRAEACRYETIMRRLYAAGIRPDDRARNYTVFGAPIRSKFRPMPHQEAALSAWLAAKCRGIVAMPTGSGKTFLAFLAIAAVRRSALVVVPTIDLMHQWASQLERAFEVPVGMLGGGSSDVRTLTVSTYDSAVLRMPQIGDRFGLAIYDECHHLPGEVNRLSASLCLAPYRLGLSATPDTGETFPVMCDLLGPLVYRTEINELEGGVLSPYRTVRLRLGLTPEEAAEYNAAHGKYVAFLRANNIRFQDGSGWSDFIALCARRPGGRDAYRAYLKQRAIARCGSAKLREVWRIVRENPTARTIVFTADNDTAYKIGESLCLPVLTHKTKAAERKDFLDRFRSGEYPVLVTSKVLNEGVDVPEANIGIVVSGSGCTREHVQRLGRIRRRAEGKEAVLYELVSDGTSEMNVSDRRRQNSAYSRRRRPC
;
A
#
# COMPACT_ATOMS: atom_id res chain seq x y z
N MET A 1 -45.85 -31.83 -3.86
CA MET A 1 -45.07 -31.45 -5.05
C MET A 1 -44.44 -30.10 -4.73
N ASN A 2 -43.20 -30.12 -4.23
CA ASN A 2 -42.44 -28.87 -4.08
C ASN A 2 -41.95 -28.49 -5.47
N GLY A 3 -42.65 -27.57 -6.15
CA GLY A 3 -42.16 -27.00 -7.37
C GLY A 3 -40.80 -26.34 -7.07
N GLU A 4 -39.76 -26.72 -7.80
CA GLU A 4 -38.46 -26.07 -7.69
C GLU A 4 -38.67 -24.58 -7.99
N ILE A 5 -38.31 -23.72 -7.05
CA ILE A 5 -38.34 -22.27 -7.23
C ILE A 5 -37.28 -21.93 -8.29
N GLN A 6 -37.72 -21.65 -9.51
CA GLN A 6 -36.80 -21.30 -10.59
C GLN A 6 -36.39 -19.84 -10.49
N CYS A 7 -35.12 -19.59 -10.23
CA CYS A 7 -34.52 -18.25 -10.32
C CYS A 7 -33.21 -18.32 -11.10
N ARG A 8 -32.82 -17.20 -11.70
CA ARG A 8 -31.60 -17.08 -12.52
C ARG A 8 -30.72 -15.96 -12.01
N LEU A 9 -29.44 -16.22 -11.93
CA LEU A 9 -28.41 -15.22 -11.68
C LEU A 9 -27.60 -14.98 -12.96
N ARG A 10 -27.36 -13.72 -13.30
CA ARG A 10 -26.41 -13.33 -14.36
C ARG A 10 -25.56 -12.14 -13.93
N PHE A 11 -24.37 -12.04 -14.48
CA PHE A 11 -23.52 -10.86 -14.35
C PHE A 11 -23.88 -9.84 -15.42
N ASP A 12 -23.93 -8.57 -15.06
CA ASP A 12 -24.25 -7.49 -15.96
C ASP A 12 -23.54 -6.20 -15.52
N GLU A 13 -22.53 -5.80 -16.29
CA GLU A 13 -21.75 -4.57 -16.11
C GLU A 13 -21.31 -4.27 -14.67
N GLY A 14 -20.74 -5.27 -13.99
CA GLY A 14 -20.23 -5.13 -12.60
C GLY A 14 -21.31 -5.33 -11.54
N THR A 15 -22.48 -5.81 -11.90
CA THR A 15 -23.56 -6.15 -10.99
C THR A 15 -24.03 -7.59 -11.19
N VAL A 16 -24.71 -8.14 -10.20
CA VAL A 16 -25.41 -9.42 -10.28
C VAL A 16 -26.89 -9.11 -10.41
N VAL A 17 -27.54 -9.67 -11.43
CA VAL A 17 -28.97 -9.56 -11.67
C VAL A 17 -29.63 -10.89 -11.27
N LEU A 18 -30.62 -10.80 -10.39
CA LEU A 18 -31.45 -11.93 -9.96
C LEU A 18 -32.84 -11.80 -10.56
N GLU A 19 -33.23 -12.80 -11.33
CA GLU A 19 -34.55 -12.96 -11.94
C GLU A 19 -35.24 -14.13 -11.27
N GLY A 20 -36.48 -13.96 -10.81
CA GLY A 20 -37.24 -15.03 -10.15
C GLY A 20 -38.47 -14.52 -9.40
N PRO A 21 -39.27 -15.45 -8.85
CA PRO A 21 -40.44 -15.12 -8.06
C PRO A 21 -40.07 -14.51 -6.70
N ALA A 22 -41.07 -13.96 -6.00
CA ALA A 22 -40.87 -13.27 -4.72
C ALA A 22 -40.16 -14.14 -3.67
N GLU A 23 -40.51 -15.44 -3.63
CA GLU A 23 -39.95 -16.44 -2.72
C GLU A 23 -38.42 -16.63 -2.91
N ALA A 24 -37.92 -16.37 -4.13
CA ALA A 24 -36.47 -16.41 -4.41
C ALA A 24 -35.79 -15.08 -4.04
N ILE A 25 -36.51 -13.99 -4.00
CA ILE A 25 -35.98 -12.66 -3.69
C ILE A 25 -35.91 -12.42 -2.18
N GLU A 26 -36.92 -12.89 -1.43
CA GLU A 26 -37.06 -12.64 0.01
C GLU A 26 -35.79 -12.94 0.83
N PRO A 27 -35.10 -14.10 0.68
CA PRO A 27 -33.90 -14.42 1.49
C PRO A 27 -32.72 -13.46 1.29
N VAL A 28 -32.73 -12.66 0.22
CA VAL A 28 -31.62 -11.79 -0.21
C VAL A 28 -32.07 -10.35 -0.47
N SER A 29 -33.31 -10.01 -0.11
CA SER A 29 -33.95 -8.72 -0.41
C SER A 29 -33.19 -7.51 0.11
N ASP A 30 -32.52 -7.63 1.27
CA ASP A 30 -31.68 -6.58 1.86
C ASP A 30 -30.39 -6.28 1.08
N LEU A 31 -30.01 -7.17 0.16
CA LEU A 31 -28.84 -7.01 -0.70
C LEU A 31 -29.19 -6.50 -2.10
N LEU A 32 -30.48 -6.47 -2.43
CA LEU A 32 -30.99 -6.22 -3.78
C LEU A 32 -31.72 -4.88 -3.88
N ALA A 33 -31.54 -4.22 -5.02
CA ALA A 33 -32.37 -3.10 -5.43
C ALA A 33 -33.20 -3.48 -6.68
N PRO A 34 -34.50 -3.09 -6.76
CA PRO A 34 -35.29 -3.36 -7.94
C PRO A 34 -34.77 -2.56 -9.14
N ASP A 35 -34.70 -3.19 -10.32
CA ASP A 35 -34.44 -2.52 -11.60
C ASP A 35 -35.68 -2.63 -12.50
N PRO A 36 -36.56 -1.61 -12.47
CA PRO A 36 -37.82 -1.63 -13.23
C PRO A 36 -37.62 -1.71 -14.76
N ARG A 37 -36.43 -1.29 -15.25
CA ARG A 37 -36.11 -1.29 -16.69
C ARG A 37 -36.10 -2.70 -17.29
N ILE A 38 -35.74 -3.69 -16.44
CA ILE A 38 -35.60 -5.11 -16.86
C ILE A 38 -36.54 -6.03 -16.10
N GLY A 39 -37.33 -5.51 -15.15
CA GLY A 39 -38.26 -6.30 -14.33
C GLY A 39 -37.53 -7.30 -13.42
N ALA A 40 -36.31 -6.99 -12.97
CA ALA A 40 -35.46 -7.87 -12.18
C ALA A 40 -34.84 -7.12 -10.98
N TRP A 41 -34.04 -7.82 -10.21
CA TRP A 41 -33.38 -7.29 -9.01
C TRP A 41 -31.87 -7.24 -9.23
N ARG A 42 -31.20 -6.22 -8.72
CA ARG A 42 -29.79 -5.97 -8.94
C ARG A 42 -29.02 -5.76 -7.64
N ALA A 43 -27.82 -6.32 -7.56
CA ALA A 43 -26.87 -6.06 -6.48
C ALA A 43 -25.49 -5.77 -7.05
N GLU A 44 -24.59 -5.16 -6.23
CA GLU A 44 -23.18 -5.12 -6.57
C GLU A 44 -22.62 -6.54 -6.76
N ALA A 45 -21.72 -6.73 -7.71
CA ALA A 45 -21.16 -8.06 -8.01
C ALA A 45 -20.46 -8.70 -6.79
N CYS A 46 -19.89 -7.89 -5.90
CA CYS A 46 -19.25 -8.36 -4.67
C CYS A 46 -20.19 -9.12 -3.73
N ARG A 47 -21.50 -8.95 -3.87
CA ARG A 47 -22.52 -9.64 -3.06
C ARG A 47 -22.82 -11.06 -3.54
N TYR A 48 -22.28 -11.47 -4.70
CA TYR A 48 -22.56 -12.77 -5.34
C TYR A 48 -22.41 -13.96 -4.37
N GLU A 49 -21.30 -14.08 -3.65
CA GLU A 49 -21.09 -15.18 -2.68
C GLU A 49 -22.16 -15.19 -1.59
N THR A 50 -22.50 -14.05 -1.04
CA THR A 50 -23.50 -13.91 0.01
C THR A 50 -24.89 -14.25 -0.52
N ILE A 51 -25.24 -13.81 -1.72
CA ILE A 51 -26.50 -14.13 -2.39
C ILE A 51 -26.59 -15.65 -2.59
N MET A 52 -25.60 -16.27 -3.20
CA MET A 52 -25.58 -17.70 -3.45
C MET A 52 -25.71 -18.52 -2.16
N ARG A 53 -24.95 -18.15 -1.13
CA ARG A 53 -24.98 -18.83 0.17
C ARG A 53 -26.36 -18.74 0.85
N ARG A 54 -27.01 -17.58 0.79
CA ARG A 54 -28.35 -17.39 1.37
C ARG A 54 -29.43 -18.14 0.59
N LEU A 55 -29.36 -18.12 -0.75
CA LEU A 55 -30.28 -18.89 -1.57
C LEU A 55 -30.16 -20.40 -1.30
N TYR A 56 -28.95 -20.94 -1.26
CA TYR A 56 -28.75 -22.35 -0.89
C TYR A 56 -29.21 -22.67 0.54
N ALA A 57 -29.01 -21.77 1.48
CA ALA A 57 -29.52 -21.95 2.86
C ALA A 57 -31.06 -21.95 2.92
N ALA A 58 -31.72 -21.24 2.02
CA ALA A 58 -33.17 -21.26 1.84
C ALA A 58 -33.68 -22.46 0.99
N GLY A 59 -32.79 -23.37 0.57
CA GLY A 59 -33.14 -24.49 -0.28
C GLY A 59 -33.35 -24.18 -1.75
N ILE A 60 -33.00 -22.97 -2.18
CA ILE A 60 -33.18 -22.47 -3.55
C ILE A 60 -31.87 -22.69 -4.33
N ARG A 61 -32.00 -23.30 -5.50
CA ARG A 61 -30.87 -23.56 -6.42
C ARG A 61 -31.04 -22.72 -7.69
N PRO A 62 -30.37 -21.56 -7.80
CA PRO A 62 -30.47 -20.70 -8.98
C PRO A 62 -29.76 -21.31 -10.19
N ASP A 63 -30.29 -21.03 -11.39
CA ASP A 63 -29.55 -21.16 -12.66
C ASP A 63 -28.46 -20.08 -12.67
N ASP A 64 -27.25 -20.47 -12.22
CA ASP A 64 -26.12 -19.55 -12.05
C ASP A 64 -25.36 -19.37 -13.36
N ARG A 65 -25.67 -18.28 -14.05
CA ARG A 65 -24.97 -17.80 -15.24
C ARG A 65 -24.11 -16.56 -14.97
N ALA A 66 -23.98 -16.17 -13.70
CA ALA A 66 -23.20 -15.00 -13.34
C ALA A 66 -21.69 -15.28 -13.35
N ARG A 67 -21.27 -16.49 -13.03
CA ARG A 67 -19.87 -16.87 -12.94
C ARG A 67 -19.31 -17.30 -14.29
N ASN A 68 -18.20 -16.72 -14.68
CA ASN A 68 -17.44 -17.07 -15.88
C ASN A 68 -15.97 -17.37 -15.56
N TYR A 69 -15.66 -17.59 -14.30
CA TYR A 69 -14.30 -17.90 -13.87
C TYR A 69 -13.96 -19.39 -14.05
N THR A 70 -12.71 -19.64 -14.41
CA THR A 70 -12.23 -20.98 -14.77
C THR A 70 -11.44 -21.64 -13.64
N VAL A 71 -11.24 -22.95 -13.74
CA VAL A 71 -10.35 -23.70 -12.86
C VAL A 71 -8.91 -23.41 -13.26
N PHE A 72 -8.06 -23.18 -12.28
CA PHE A 72 -6.61 -23.02 -12.43
C PHE A 72 -5.90 -24.12 -11.65
N GLY A 73 -5.15 -24.98 -12.33
CA GLY A 73 -4.56 -26.18 -11.71
C GLY A 73 -3.03 -26.23 -11.74
N ALA A 74 -2.35 -25.16 -12.20
CA ALA A 74 -0.90 -25.18 -12.24
C ALA A 74 -0.29 -25.21 -10.82
N PRO A 75 0.67 -26.09 -10.54
CA PRO A 75 1.37 -26.12 -9.28
C PRO A 75 2.38 -24.97 -9.19
N ILE A 76 2.73 -24.57 -7.96
CA ILE A 76 3.82 -23.62 -7.74
C ILE A 76 5.16 -24.30 -8.06
N ARG A 77 5.89 -23.77 -9.01
CA ARG A 77 7.23 -24.22 -9.44
C ARG A 77 8.35 -23.46 -8.70
N SER A 78 8.21 -23.26 -7.40
CA SER A 78 9.19 -22.53 -6.58
C SER A 78 10.08 -23.51 -5.78
N LYS A 79 11.37 -23.19 -5.70
CA LYS A 79 12.29 -23.85 -4.77
C LYS A 79 12.10 -23.39 -3.31
N PHE A 80 11.37 -22.30 -3.09
CA PHE A 80 11.10 -21.77 -1.76
C PHE A 80 10.01 -22.58 -1.07
N ARG A 81 10.26 -22.96 0.18
CA ARG A 81 9.25 -23.53 1.06
C ARG A 81 8.54 -22.41 1.80
N PRO A 82 7.24 -22.57 2.10
CA PRO A 82 6.53 -21.61 2.95
C PRO A 82 7.22 -21.47 4.29
N MET A 83 7.23 -20.25 4.80
CA MET A 83 7.70 -19.97 6.16
C MET A 83 6.53 -20.13 7.15
N PRO A 84 6.79 -20.45 8.44
CA PRO A 84 5.72 -20.71 9.43
C PRO A 84 4.64 -19.63 9.51
N HIS A 85 5.02 -18.34 9.43
CA HIS A 85 4.08 -17.23 9.44
C HIS A 85 3.21 -17.15 8.17
N GLN A 86 3.73 -17.61 7.01
CA GLN A 86 2.97 -17.69 5.76
C GLN A 86 1.97 -18.84 5.79
N GLU A 87 2.35 -19.98 6.36
CA GLU A 87 1.46 -21.13 6.58
C GLU A 87 0.34 -20.78 7.56
N ALA A 88 0.67 -20.09 8.66
CA ALA A 88 -0.32 -19.62 9.62
C ALA A 88 -1.28 -18.60 9.00
N ALA A 89 -0.77 -17.66 8.19
CA ALA A 89 -1.60 -16.68 7.50
C ALA A 89 -2.52 -17.34 6.47
N LEU A 90 -2.01 -18.31 5.68
CA LEU A 90 -2.82 -19.07 4.74
C LEU A 90 -3.91 -19.86 5.46
N SER A 91 -3.57 -20.57 6.53
CA SER A 91 -4.51 -21.36 7.32
C SER A 91 -5.63 -20.49 7.91
N ALA A 92 -5.28 -19.33 8.46
CA ALA A 92 -6.27 -18.39 9.00
C ALA A 92 -7.21 -17.86 7.90
N TRP A 93 -6.69 -17.55 6.71
CA TRP A 93 -7.49 -17.08 5.59
C TRP A 93 -8.40 -18.20 5.02
N LEU A 94 -7.91 -19.44 4.93
CA LEU A 94 -8.72 -20.58 4.52
C LEU A 94 -9.84 -20.85 5.52
N ALA A 95 -9.56 -20.78 6.83
CA ALA A 95 -10.56 -20.95 7.90
C ALA A 95 -11.66 -19.85 7.82
N ALA A 96 -11.31 -18.65 7.35
CA ALA A 96 -12.23 -17.55 7.08
C ALA A 96 -12.93 -17.67 5.70
N LYS A 97 -13.05 -18.89 5.16
CA LYS A 97 -13.70 -19.20 3.87
C LYS A 97 -13.08 -18.45 2.70
N CYS A 98 -11.78 -18.29 2.71
CA CYS A 98 -10.99 -17.59 1.68
C CYS A 98 -11.42 -16.12 1.49
N ARG A 99 -11.85 -15.45 2.57
CA ARG A 99 -12.14 -14.01 2.56
C ARG A 99 -11.49 -13.36 3.77
N GLY A 100 -10.66 -12.35 3.53
CA GLY A 100 -10.04 -11.63 4.63
C GLY A 100 -8.80 -10.85 4.25
N ILE A 101 -8.35 -10.07 5.22
CA ILE A 101 -7.17 -9.21 5.13
C ILE A 101 -6.05 -9.88 5.92
N VAL A 102 -4.86 -9.91 5.35
CA VAL A 102 -3.63 -10.36 5.99
C VAL A 102 -2.67 -9.19 6.12
N ALA A 103 -2.33 -8.86 7.36
CA ALA A 103 -1.39 -7.80 7.70
C ALA A 103 0.00 -8.39 7.99
N MET A 104 0.94 -8.15 7.09
CA MET A 104 2.32 -8.65 7.22
C MET A 104 3.32 -7.57 6.80
N PRO A 105 4.46 -7.40 7.49
CA PRO A 105 5.47 -6.41 7.15
C PRO A 105 5.98 -6.53 5.71
N THR A 106 6.52 -5.44 5.17
CA THR A 106 7.25 -5.48 3.89
C THR A 106 8.47 -6.41 4.03
N GLY A 107 8.72 -7.24 3.03
CA GLY A 107 9.81 -8.23 3.05
C GLY A 107 9.46 -9.56 3.73
N SER A 108 8.28 -9.73 4.31
CA SER A 108 7.84 -10.98 4.92
C SER A 108 7.34 -12.04 3.91
N GLY A 109 7.32 -11.71 2.63
CA GLY A 109 6.90 -12.63 1.57
C GLY A 109 5.38 -12.66 1.32
N LYS A 110 4.69 -11.51 1.43
CA LYS A 110 3.26 -11.36 1.07
C LYS A 110 2.93 -11.89 -0.32
N THR A 111 3.79 -11.64 -1.30
CA THR A 111 3.63 -12.15 -2.66
C THR A 111 3.61 -13.68 -2.72
N PHE A 112 4.49 -14.33 -1.95
CA PHE A 112 4.50 -15.80 -1.90
C PHE A 112 3.26 -16.37 -1.21
N LEU A 113 2.75 -15.70 -0.18
CA LEU A 113 1.45 -16.04 0.42
C LEU A 113 0.31 -15.98 -0.62
N ALA A 114 0.30 -14.97 -1.49
CA ALA A 114 -0.68 -14.90 -2.57
C ALA A 114 -0.55 -16.07 -3.55
N PHE A 115 0.66 -16.53 -3.86
CA PHE A 115 0.86 -17.74 -4.69
C PHE A 115 0.28 -18.98 -4.02
N LEU A 116 0.49 -19.12 -2.71
CA LEU A 116 -0.13 -20.22 -1.93
C LEU A 116 -1.65 -20.15 -1.96
N ALA A 117 -2.23 -18.94 -1.86
CA ALA A 117 -3.68 -18.74 -1.94
C ALA A 117 -4.23 -19.08 -3.34
N ILE A 118 -3.55 -18.68 -4.42
CA ILE A 118 -3.92 -19.05 -5.80
C ILE A 118 -3.90 -20.58 -5.98
N ALA A 119 -2.85 -21.23 -5.51
CA ALA A 119 -2.71 -22.69 -5.60
C ALA A 119 -3.76 -23.44 -4.76
N ALA A 120 -4.13 -22.90 -3.59
CA ALA A 120 -5.13 -23.49 -2.71
C ALA A 120 -6.55 -23.36 -3.27
N VAL A 121 -6.91 -22.18 -3.80
CA VAL A 121 -8.26 -21.90 -4.35
C VAL A 121 -8.49 -22.56 -5.69
N ARG A 122 -7.45 -22.69 -6.52
CA ARG A 122 -7.51 -23.32 -7.84
C ARG A 122 -8.55 -22.69 -8.77
N ARG A 123 -8.60 -21.38 -8.81
CA ARG A 123 -9.46 -20.59 -9.70
C ARG A 123 -8.65 -19.53 -10.43
N SER A 124 -9.18 -19.05 -11.57
CA SER A 124 -8.65 -17.87 -12.21
C SER A 124 -8.55 -16.72 -11.20
N ALA A 125 -7.44 -15.98 -11.24
CA ALA A 125 -7.13 -14.98 -10.23
C ALA A 125 -6.76 -13.63 -10.84
N LEU A 126 -7.28 -12.57 -10.21
CA LEU A 126 -6.92 -11.19 -10.47
C LEU A 126 -6.08 -10.67 -9.29
N VAL A 127 -4.93 -10.06 -9.58
CA VAL A 127 -4.14 -9.30 -8.61
C VAL A 127 -4.25 -7.82 -8.94
N VAL A 128 -4.70 -7.02 -7.99
CA VAL A 128 -4.84 -5.57 -8.12
C VAL A 128 -3.75 -4.88 -7.32
N VAL A 129 -3.03 -3.97 -7.96
CA VAL A 129 -1.83 -3.31 -7.41
C VAL A 129 -1.89 -1.78 -7.62
N PRO A 130 -1.20 -0.97 -6.80
CA PRO A 130 -1.30 0.49 -6.90
C PRO A 130 -0.50 1.11 -8.06
N THR A 131 0.51 0.44 -8.59
CA THR A 131 1.40 1.05 -9.60
C THR A 131 1.71 0.12 -10.76
N ILE A 132 2.06 0.71 -11.93
CA ILE A 132 2.46 -0.03 -13.12
C ILE A 132 3.74 -0.84 -12.87
N ASP A 133 4.69 -0.29 -12.13
CA ASP A 133 5.93 -0.99 -11.79
C ASP A 133 5.66 -2.27 -10.98
N LEU A 134 4.75 -2.19 -10.00
CA LEU A 134 4.29 -3.38 -9.25
C LEU A 134 3.55 -4.37 -10.15
N MET A 135 2.74 -3.88 -11.09
CA MET A 135 2.04 -4.75 -12.03
C MET A 135 3.03 -5.60 -12.84
N HIS A 136 4.06 -5.00 -13.39
CA HIS A 136 5.11 -5.74 -14.11
C HIS A 136 5.87 -6.71 -13.20
N GLN A 137 6.18 -6.28 -11.97
CA GLN A 137 6.85 -7.13 -11.00
C GLN A 137 6.00 -8.36 -10.63
N TRP A 138 4.72 -8.16 -10.32
CA TRP A 138 3.78 -9.24 -10.01
C TRP A 138 3.59 -10.20 -11.18
N ALA A 139 3.42 -9.68 -12.39
CA ALA A 139 3.28 -10.50 -13.60
C ALA A 139 4.50 -11.40 -13.79
N SER A 140 5.72 -10.82 -13.76
CA SER A 140 6.95 -11.58 -13.88
C SER A 140 7.15 -12.62 -12.77
N GLN A 141 6.74 -12.34 -11.53
CA GLN A 141 6.86 -13.29 -10.43
C GLN A 141 5.82 -14.41 -10.55
N LEU A 142 4.59 -14.14 -10.98
CA LEU A 142 3.55 -15.14 -11.24
C LEU A 142 3.96 -16.05 -12.40
N GLU A 143 4.50 -15.49 -13.49
CA GLU A 143 5.01 -16.28 -14.62
C GLU A 143 6.10 -17.27 -14.20
N ARG A 144 7.05 -16.81 -13.38
CA ARG A 144 8.11 -17.69 -12.85
C ARG A 144 7.58 -18.71 -11.86
N ALA A 145 6.58 -18.36 -11.06
CA ALA A 145 6.06 -19.23 -10.01
C ALA A 145 5.17 -20.34 -10.57
N PHE A 146 4.39 -20.09 -11.61
CA PHE A 146 3.43 -21.04 -12.16
C PHE A 146 3.77 -21.53 -13.56
N GLU A 147 4.78 -20.95 -14.21
CA GLU A 147 5.21 -21.26 -15.59
C GLU A 147 4.06 -21.14 -16.60
N VAL A 148 3.21 -20.14 -16.42
CA VAL A 148 2.08 -19.82 -17.30
C VAL A 148 2.12 -18.35 -17.71
N PRO A 149 1.61 -18.00 -18.90
CA PRO A 149 1.53 -16.61 -19.29
C PRO A 149 0.52 -15.84 -18.43
N VAL A 150 0.88 -14.63 -18.03
CA VAL A 150 0.09 -13.76 -17.16
C VAL A 150 -0.42 -12.54 -17.94
N GLY A 151 -1.70 -12.25 -17.82
CA GLY A 151 -2.32 -11.07 -18.40
C GLY A 151 -1.98 -9.80 -17.61
N MET A 152 -1.98 -8.64 -18.29
CA MET A 152 -1.76 -7.34 -17.68
C MET A 152 -2.81 -6.32 -18.12
N LEU A 153 -3.35 -5.57 -17.14
CA LEU A 153 -4.30 -4.47 -17.37
C LEU A 153 -3.73 -3.19 -16.77
N GLY A 154 -3.25 -2.32 -17.62
CA GLY A 154 -2.61 -1.05 -17.23
C GLY A 154 -1.37 -0.74 -18.05
N GLY A 155 -0.91 0.51 -18.00
CA GLY A 155 0.29 0.92 -18.73
C GLY A 155 0.25 0.71 -20.25
N GLY A 156 -0.95 0.76 -20.84
CA GLY A 156 -1.16 0.50 -22.27
C GLY A 156 -1.48 -0.96 -22.62
N SER A 157 -1.36 -1.90 -21.66
CA SER A 157 -1.76 -3.31 -21.85
C SER A 157 -3.23 -3.53 -21.49
N SER A 158 -3.91 -4.41 -22.24
CA SER A 158 -5.30 -4.82 -22.00
C SER A 158 -5.50 -6.34 -22.14
N ASP A 159 -4.46 -7.12 -21.83
CA ASP A 159 -4.48 -8.58 -21.91
C ASP A 159 -5.09 -9.19 -20.65
N VAL A 160 -6.13 -10.03 -20.81
CA VAL A 160 -6.84 -10.72 -19.72
C VAL A 160 -6.69 -12.22 -19.88
N ARG A 161 -6.06 -12.85 -18.90
CA ARG A 161 -5.79 -14.30 -18.86
C ARG A 161 -6.30 -14.93 -17.56
N THR A 162 -6.10 -16.22 -17.38
CA THR A 162 -6.46 -16.97 -16.17
C THR A 162 -5.81 -16.39 -14.91
N LEU A 163 -4.54 -15.99 -15.01
CA LEU A 163 -3.89 -15.12 -14.04
C LEU A 163 -3.71 -13.74 -14.67
N THR A 164 -4.20 -12.71 -14.03
CA THR A 164 -4.13 -11.33 -14.53
C THR A 164 -3.69 -10.40 -13.41
N VAL A 165 -2.83 -9.45 -13.74
CA VAL A 165 -2.43 -8.36 -12.84
C VAL A 165 -2.94 -7.05 -13.39
N SER A 166 -3.55 -6.22 -12.56
CA SER A 166 -4.11 -4.92 -12.94
C SER A 166 -3.69 -3.82 -12.00
N THR A 167 -3.57 -2.60 -12.48
CA THR A 167 -3.57 -1.44 -11.58
C THR A 167 -4.98 -1.16 -11.07
N TYR A 168 -5.11 -0.47 -9.90
CA TYR A 168 -6.43 -0.06 -9.38
C TYR A 168 -7.25 0.71 -10.41
N ASP A 169 -6.64 1.71 -11.05
CA ASP A 169 -7.33 2.54 -12.06
C ASP A 169 -7.85 1.71 -13.23
N SER A 170 -7.03 0.79 -13.75
CA SER A 170 -7.42 -0.08 -14.86
C SER A 170 -8.46 -1.10 -14.45
N ALA A 171 -8.38 -1.64 -13.23
CA ALA A 171 -9.38 -2.54 -12.69
C ALA A 171 -10.75 -1.86 -12.60
N VAL A 172 -10.83 -0.64 -12.06
CA VAL A 172 -12.07 0.14 -11.98
C VAL A 172 -12.72 0.29 -13.36
N LEU A 173 -11.93 0.67 -14.38
CA LEU A 173 -12.43 0.88 -15.73
C LEU A 173 -12.90 -0.40 -16.45
N ARG A 174 -12.29 -1.54 -16.12
CA ARG A 174 -12.53 -2.80 -16.85
C ARG A 174 -13.44 -3.77 -16.11
N MET A 175 -13.63 -3.61 -14.80
CA MET A 175 -14.49 -4.50 -14.00
C MET A 175 -15.90 -4.72 -14.58
N PRO A 176 -16.59 -3.70 -15.14
CA PRO A 176 -17.90 -3.94 -15.77
C PRO A 176 -17.90 -5.04 -16.83
N GLN A 177 -16.77 -5.23 -17.56
CA GLN A 177 -16.68 -6.23 -18.65
C GLN A 177 -16.03 -7.56 -18.24
N ILE A 178 -15.24 -7.56 -17.16
CA ILE A 178 -14.42 -8.73 -16.79
C ILE A 178 -14.63 -9.22 -15.37
N GLY A 179 -15.50 -8.57 -14.59
CA GLY A 179 -15.65 -8.84 -13.16
C GLY A 179 -16.13 -10.25 -12.81
N ASP A 180 -16.73 -10.97 -13.76
CA ASP A 180 -17.21 -12.35 -13.66
C ASP A 180 -16.13 -13.42 -13.96
N ARG A 181 -14.97 -12.99 -14.53
CA ARG A 181 -13.94 -13.90 -15.06
C ARG A 181 -12.98 -14.43 -14.00
N PHE A 182 -13.03 -13.95 -12.78
CA PHE A 182 -12.10 -14.31 -11.71
C PHE A 182 -12.83 -14.92 -10.51
N GLY A 183 -12.33 -16.07 -10.05
CA GLY A 183 -12.81 -16.70 -8.82
C GLY A 183 -12.08 -16.21 -7.57
N LEU A 184 -10.87 -15.68 -7.71
CA LEU A 184 -10.08 -15.08 -6.64
C LEU A 184 -9.64 -13.67 -7.03
N ALA A 185 -9.89 -12.70 -6.15
CA ALA A 185 -9.38 -11.35 -6.26
C ALA A 185 -8.41 -11.06 -5.11
N ILE A 186 -7.18 -10.66 -5.44
CA ILE A 186 -6.11 -10.32 -4.50
C ILE A 186 -5.82 -8.82 -4.62
N TYR A 187 -5.88 -8.11 -3.51
CA TYR A 187 -5.63 -6.66 -3.46
C TYR A 187 -4.33 -6.42 -2.69
N ASP A 188 -3.24 -6.15 -3.42
CA ASP A 188 -1.98 -5.78 -2.79
C ASP A 188 -2.02 -4.30 -2.38
N GLU A 189 -1.38 -3.99 -1.26
CA GLU A 189 -1.49 -2.71 -0.56
C GLU A 189 -2.97 -2.27 -0.42
N CYS A 190 -3.81 -3.19 0.08
CA CYS A 190 -5.26 -3.06 0.12
C CYS A 190 -5.78 -1.83 0.90
N HIS A 191 -4.90 -1.12 1.60
CA HIS A 191 -5.22 0.17 2.22
C HIS A 191 -5.55 1.28 1.21
N HIS A 192 -5.26 1.09 -0.09
CA HIS A 192 -5.71 1.98 -1.16
C HIS A 192 -7.18 1.74 -1.55
N LEU A 193 -7.74 0.57 -1.21
CA LEU A 193 -9.07 0.15 -1.65
C LEU A 193 -10.22 1.03 -1.13
N PRO A 194 -10.23 1.56 0.11
CA PRO A 194 -11.37 2.31 0.63
C PRO A 194 -11.67 3.64 -0.07
N GLY A 195 -10.76 4.13 -0.93
CA GLY A 195 -10.98 5.36 -1.70
C GLY A 195 -12.22 5.23 -2.60
N GLU A 196 -12.97 6.33 -2.77
CA GLU A 196 -14.25 6.35 -3.50
C GLU A 196 -14.21 5.71 -4.89
N VAL A 197 -13.13 5.93 -5.63
CA VAL A 197 -12.92 5.33 -6.95
C VAL A 197 -12.40 3.91 -6.83
N ASN A 198 -11.36 3.68 -6.02
CA ASN A 198 -10.68 2.38 -5.95
C ASN A 198 -11.60 1.25 -5.46
N ARG A 199 -12.56 1.55 -4.55
CA ARG A 199 -13.52 0.55 -4.05
C ARG A 199 -14.34 -0.09 -5.17
N LEU A 200 -14.54 0.61 -6.29
CA LEU A 200 -15.27 0.08 -7.44
C LEU A 200 -14.56 -1.13 -8.06
N SER A 201 -13.23 -1.21 -7.96
CA SER A 201 -12.49 -2.39 -8.42
C SER A 201 -12.89 -3.68 -7.69
N ALA A 202 -13.40 -3.56 -6.47
CA ALA A 202 -13.84 -4.70 -5.64
C ALA A 202 -15.36 -4.86 -5.64
N SER A 203 -16.13 -3.76 -5.61
CA SER A 203 -17.60 -3.85 -5.58
C SER A 203 -18.16 -4.39 -6.90
N LEU A 204 -17.51 -4.06 -8.03
CA LEU A 204 -17.91 -4.54 -9.36
C LEU A 204 -17.29 -5.90 -9.75
N CYS A 205 -16.48 -6.50 -8.88
CA CYS A 205 -15.88 -7.82 -9.09
C CYS A 205 -16.72 -8.91 -8.42
N LEU A 206 -17.08 -9.93 -9.18
CA LEU A 206 -17.87 -11.06 -8.69
C LEU A 206 -17.07 -12.01 -7.78
N ALA A 207 -15.74 -12.06 -7.89
CA ALA A 207 -14.87 -13.03 -7.24
C ALA A 207 -15.35 -13.40 -5.81
N PRO A 208 -15.75 -14.66 -5.56
CA PRO A 208 -16.21 -15.09 -4.24
C PRO A 208 -15.09 -15.16 -3.21
N TYR A 209 -13.86 -15.44 -3.64
CA TYR A 209 -12.68 -15.50 -2.79
C TYR A 209 -11.89 -14.22 -2.87
N ARG A 210 -11.48 -13.68 -1.71
CA ARG A 210 -10.85 -12.36 -1.64
C ARG A 210 -9.73 -12.31 -0.62
N LEU A 211 -8.58 -11.81 -1.04
CA LEU A 211 -7.41 -11.66 -0.19
C LEU A 211 -6.91 -10.22 -0.23
N GLY A 212 -6.96 -9.53 0.89
CA GLY A 212 -6.30 -8.23 1.06
C GLY A 212 -4.91 -8.41 1.67
N LEU A 213 -3.91 -7.79 1.08
CA LEU A 213 -2.53 -7.79 1.58
C LEU A 213 -2.13 -6.36 1.93
N SER A 214 -1.61 -6.14 3.12
CA SER A 214 -1.05 -4.84 3.53
C SER A 214 0.05 -5.03 4.56
N ALA A 215 1.01 -4.11 4.60
CA ALA A 215 1.97 -4.03 5.69
C ALA A 215 1.36 -3.36 6.95
N THR A 216 0.45 -2.43 6.73
CA THR A 216 -0.21 -1.64 7.76
C THR A 216 -1.64 -1.38 7.32
N PRO A 217 -2.57 -2.32 7.61
CA PRO A 217 -3.98 -2.07 7.34
C PRO A 217 -4.43 -0.85 8.13
N ASP A 218 -5.20 0.00 7.49
CA ASP A 218 -5.85 1.11 8.17
C ASP A 218 -6.84 0.55 9.19
N THR A 219 -6.80 1.07 10.40
CA THR A 219 -7.74 0.69 11.48
C THR A 219 -8.69 1.84 11.82
N GLY A 220 -8.68 2.91 11.01
CA GLY A 220 -9.52 4.10 11.17
C GLY A 220 -10.91 3.96 10.52
N GLU A 221 -11.49 5.09 10.18
CA GLU A 221 -12.86 5.22 9.64
C GLU A 221 -13.09 4.43 8.34
N THR A 222 -12.04 4.19 7.57
CA THR A 222 -12.13 3.47 6.29
C THR A 222 -12.03 1.94 6.43
N PHE A 223 -11.67 1.44 7.61
CA PHE A 223 -11.51 0.00 7.85
C PHE A 223 -12.80 -0.83 7.65
N PRO A 224 -13.99 -0.36 8.10
CA PRO A 224 -15.24 -1.08 7.84
C PRO A 224 -15.52 -1.30 6.36
N VAL A 225 -15.24 -0.32 5.50
CA VAL A 225 -15.40 -0.44 4.03
C VAL A 225 -14.49 -1.53 3.48
N MET A 226 -13.25 -1.58 3.94
CA MET A 226 -12.29 -2.60 3.52
C MET A 226 -12.71 -4.01 3.97
N CYS A 227 -13.23 -4.14 5.20
CA CYS A 227 -13.76 -5.40 5.72
C CYS A 227 -15.01 -5.86 4.96
N ASP A 228 -15.90 -4.96 4.58
CA ASP A 228 -17.08 -5.30 3.79
C ASP A 228 -16.70 -5.87 2.41
N LEU A 229 -15.71 -5.26 1.76
CA LEU A 229 -15.27 -5.67 0.43
C LEU A 229 -14.40 -6.94 0.44
N LEU A 230 -13.50 -7.10 1.41
CA LEU A 230 -12.50 -8.16 1.41
C LEU A 230 -12.74 -9.26 2.45
N GLY A 231 -13.45 -8.95 3.51
CA GLY A 231 -13.58 -9.76 4.73
C GLY A 231 -12.76 -9.20 5.89
N PRO A 232 -12.85 -9.81 7.08
CA PRO A 232 -12.20 -9.33 8.29
C PRO A 232 -10.66 -9.42 8.21
N LEU A 233 -9.98 -8.76 9.16
CA LEU A 233 -8.55 -8.99 9.41
C LEU A 233 -8.38 -10.38 10.04
N VAL A 234 -7.88 -11.33 9.26
CA VAL A 234 -7.78 -12.75 9.67
C VAL A 234 -6.41 -13.12 10.22
N TYR A 235 -5.37 -12.38 9.83
CA TYR A 235 -4.02 -12.61 10.32
C TYR A 235 -3.23 -11.30 10.41
N ARG A 236 -2.49 -11.15 11.49
CA ARG A 236 -1.57 -10.03 11.67
C ARG A 236 -0.28 -10.54 12.29
N THR A 237 0.84 -10.10 11.74
CA THR A 237 2.16 -10.27 12.37
C THR A 237 2.92 -8.96 12.34
N GLU A 238 3.68 -8.69 13.39
CA GLU A 238 4.45 -7.47 13.51
C GLU A 238 5.91 -7.70 13.13
N ILE A 239 6.62 -6.59 12.88
CA ILE A 239 8.04 -6.62 12.51
C ILE A 239 8.87 -7.36 13.56
N ASN A 240 8.59 -7.10 14.85
CA ASN A 240 9.36 -7.66 15.97
C ASN A 240 9.20 -9.19 16.11
N GLU A 241 8.09 -9.75 15.62
CA GLU A 241 7.84 -11.20 15.65
C GLU A 241 8.65 -11.94 14.59
N LEU A 242 9.02 -11.25 13.51
CA LEU A 242 9.79 -11.81 12.40
C LEU A 242 11.28 -11.47 12.48
N GLU A 243 11.71 -10.70 13.48
CA GLU A 243 13.10 -10.28 13.66
C GLU A 243 13.99 -11.46 14.05
N GLY A 244 15.13 -11.57 13.38
CA GLY A 244 16.11 -12.64 13.60
C GLY A 244 15.84 -13.95 12.89
N GLY A 245 14.59 -14.19 12.42
CA GLY A 245 14.25 -15.37 11.65
C GLY A 245 14.04 -15.07 10.15
N VAL A 246 13.14 -14.15 9.86
CA VAL A 246 12.73 -13.78 8.49
C VAL A 246 13.32 -12.43 8.06
N LEU A 247 13.40 -11.50 9.00
CA LEU A 247 13.92 -10.15 8.79
C LEU A 247 15.25 -10.00 9.52
N SER A 248 16.23 -9.36 8.90
CA SER A 248 17.51 -9.07 9.56
C SER A 248 17.31 -8.20 10.80
N PRO A 249 18.12 -8.40 11.84
CA PRO A 249 18.14 -7.48 12.98
C PRO A 249 18.47 -6.06 12.49
N TYR A 250 17.88 -5.07 13.11
CA TYR A 250 18.09 -3.68 12.75
C TYR A 250 18.29 -2.79 13.97
N ARG A 251 18.96 -1.67 13.75
CA ARG A 251 19.14 -0.61 14.72
C ARG A 251 18.60 0.70 14.16
N THR A 252 17.82 1.42 14.96
CA THR A 252 17.40 2.79 14.64
C THR A 252 18.22 3.78 15.45
N VAL A 253 18.84 4.72 14.76
CA VAL A 253 19.68 5.77 15.36
C VAL A 253 19.03 7.12 15.06
N ARG A 254 18.57 7.83 16.09
CA ARG A 254 18.05 9.18 15.95
C ARG A 254 19.17 10.18 16.22
N LEU A 255 19.45 11.03 15.25
CA LEU A 255 20.43 12.09 15.34
C LEU A 255 19.72 13.44 15.35
N ARG A 256 19.87 14.16 16.46
CA ARG A 256 19.38 15.54 16.59
C ARG A 256 20.47 16.48 16.12
N LEU A 257 20.15 17.33 15.15
CA LEU A 257 21.08 18.19 14.45
C LEU A 257 20.66 19.64 14.62
N GLY A 258 21.50 20.47 15.19
CA GLY A 258 21.27 21.91 15.33
C GLY A 258 21.27 22.61 13.97
N LEU A 259 20.43 23.64 13.84
CA LEU A 259 20.51 24.59 12.73
C LEU A 259 21.71 25.51 12.95
N THR A 260 22.32 26.06 11.86
CA THR A 260 23.28 27.15 12.01
C THR A 260 22.59 28.39 12.61
N PRO A 261 23.34 29.36 13.18
CA PRO A 261 22.73 30.59 13.69
C PRO A 261 21.89 31.33 12.63
N GLU A 262 22.34 31.36 11.39
CA GLU A 262 21.63 31.97 10.27
C GLU A 262 20.36 31.20 9.90
N GLU A 263 20.46 29.85 9.78
CA GLU A 263 19.30 28.99 9.53
C GLU A 263 18.27 29.08 10.66
N ALA A 264 18.72 29.15 11.91
CA ALA A 264 17.84 29.29 13.07
C ALA A 264 17.13 30.65 13.07
N ALA A 265 17.84 31.73 12.76
CA ALA A 265 17.23 33.07 12.67
C ALA A 265 16.17 33.11 11.55
N GLU A 266 16.48 32.54 10.36
CA GLU A 266 15.53 32.47 9.25
C GLU A 266 14.32 31.58 9.58
N TYR A 267 14.56 30.43 10.21
CA TYR A 267 13.48 29.52 10.63
C TYR A 267 12.56 30.22 11.64
N ASN A 268 13.09 30.86 12.66
CA ASN A 268 12.31 31.55 13.70
C ASN A 268 11.51 32.72 13.12
N ALA A 269 12.09 33.51 12.22
CA ALA A 269 11.39 34.61 11.54
C ALA A 269 10.24 34.07 10.68
N ALA A 270 10.45 33.02 9.93
CA ALA A 270 9.40 32.37 9.12
C ALA A 270 8.34 31.71 10.01
N HIS A 271 8.73 31.00 11.04
CA HIS A 271 7.84 30.36 11.99
C HIS A 271 6.96 31.39 12.70
N GLY A 272 7.53 32.50 13.13
CA GLY A 272 6.79 33.60 13.78
C GLY A 272 5.70 34.18 12.88
N LYS A 273 6.01 34.45 11.61
CA LYS A 273 5.00 34.92 10.63
C LYS A 273 3.87 33.92 10.41
N TYR A 274 4.21 32.66 10.27
CA TYR A 274 3.23 31.59 10.10
C TYR A 274 2.31 31.46 11.32
N VAL A 275 2.86 31.40 12.53
CA VAL A 275 2.10 31.26 13.77
C VAL A 275 1.24 32.51 14.06
N ALA A 276 1.74 33.71 13.77
CA ALA A 276 0.96 34.95 13.90
C ALA A 276 -0.30 34.92 13.01
N PHE A 277 -0.17 34.46 11.77
CA PHE A 277 -1.30 34.31 10.86
C PHE A 277 -2.32 33.27 11.35
N LEU A 278 -1.86 32.11 11.85
CA LEU A 278 -2.75 31.10 12.44
C LEU A 278 -3.54 31.65 13.61
N ARG A 279 -2.88 32.35 14.52
CA ARG A 279 -3.54 32.98 15.71
C ARG A 279 -4.53 34.04 15.31
N ALA A 280 -4.18 34.95 14.38
CA ALA A 280 -5.04 36.00 13.91
C ALA A 280 -6.32 35.51 13.23
N ASN A 281 -6.29 34.28 12.67
CA ASN A 281 -7.44 33.67 11.99
C ASN A 281 -8.06 32.50 12.75
N ASN A 282 -7.70 32.28 14.03
CA ASN A 282 -8.19 31.19 14.88
C ASN A 282 -8.11 29.79 14.27
N ILE A 283 -7.05 29.52 13.46
CA ILE A 283 -6.87 28.22 12.79
C ILE A 283 -6.33 27.22 13.81
N ARG A 284 -7.04 26.11 13.98
CA ARG A 284 -6.64 24.96 14.82
C ARG A 284 -6.54 23.72 13.96
N PHE A 285 -5.49 22.88 14.19
CA PHE A 285 -5.27 21.64 13.44
C PHE A 285 -5.80 20.38 14.17
N GLN A 286 -6.77 20.55 15.07
CA GLN A 286 -7.29 19.45 15.89
C GLN A 286 -8.32 18.57 15.16
N ASP A 287 -9.06 19.11 14.18
CA ASP A 287 -10.28 18.51 13.62
C ASP A 287 -10.14 18.07 12.16
N GLY A 288 -8.92 17.80 11.68
CA GLY A 288 -8.69 17.34 10.29
C GLY A 288 -8.90 18.43 9.20
N SER A 289 -9.75 19.44 9.43
CA SER A 289 -10.04 20.53 8.48
C SER A 289 -8.99 21.66 8.48
N GLY A 290 -8.19 21.77 9.52
CA GLY A 290 -7.30 22.92 9.76
C GLY A 290 -6.31 23.21 8.63
N TRP A 291 -5.94 22.20 7.83
CA TRP A 291 -5.07 22.41 6.67
C TRP A 291 -5.81 23.06 5.49
N SER A 292 -7.00 22.57 5.17
CA SER A 292 -7.85 23.14 4.11
C SER A 292 -8.25 24.57 4.44
N ASP A 293 -8.59 24.84 5.71
CA ASP A 293 -8.93 26.16 6.20
C ASP A 293 -7.73 27.13 6.11
N PHE A 294 -6.54 26.66 6.49
CA PHE A 294 -5.32 27.44 6.32
C PHE A 294 -5.08 27.83 4.86
N ILE A 295 -5.16 26.88 3.92
CA ILE A 295 -4.98 27.14 2.48
C ILE A 295 -6.04 28.11 1.97
N ALA A 296 -7.32 27.90 2.31
CA ALA A 296 -8.41 28.76 1.89
C ALA A 296 -8.25 30.20 2.41
N LEU A 297 -7.84 30.36 3.68
CA LEU A 297 -7.60 31.66 4.28
C LEU A 297 -6.33 32.35 3.73
N CYS A 298 -5.28 31.58 3.42
CA CYS A 298 -4.10 32.11 2.73
C CYS A 298 -4.43 32.72 1.36
N ALA A 299 -5.42 32.18 0.65
CA ALA A 299 -5.87 32.73 -0.63
C ALA A 299 -6.74 33.98 -0.49
N ARG A 300 -7.48 34.15 0.62
CA ARG A 300 -8.55 35.16 0.77
C ARG A 300 -8.19 36.32 1.69
N ARG A 301 -7.30 36.12 2.66
CA ARG A 301 -6.99 37.11 3.69
C ARG A 301 -5.71 37.89 3.39
N PRO A 302 -5.64 39.18 3.77
CA PRO A 302 -4.41 39.96 3.74
C PRO A 302 -3.31 39.27 4.54
N GLY A 303 -2.06 39.26 4.00
CA GLY A 303 -0.91 38.57 4.62
C GLY A 303 -0.91 37.03 4.43
N GLY A 304 -1.97 36.44 3.84
CA GLY A 304 -2.08 35.00 3.69
C GLY A 304 -0.99 34.41 2.77
N ARG A 305 -0.66 35.08 1.67
CA ARG A 305 0.44 34.65 0.77
C ARG A 305 1.79 34.64 1.49
N ASP A 306 2.04 35.62 2.35
CA ASP A 306 3.29 35.71 3.11
C ASP A 306 3.34 34.65 4.21
N ALA A 307 2.23 34.34 4.85
CA ALA A 307 2.11 33.22 5.80
C ALA A 307 2.35 31.87 5.12
N TYR A 308 1.83 31.66 3.91
CA TYR A 308 2.08 30.45 3.14
C TYR A 308 3.53 30.31 2.71
N ARG A 309 4.15 31.39 2.22
CA ARG A 309 5.60 31.42 1.90
C ARG A 309 6.45 31.15 3.14
N ALA A 310 6.09 31.75 4.27
CA ALA A 310 6.78 31.53 5.55
C ALA A 310 6.64 30.05 6.00
N TYR A 311 5.48 29.45 5.85
CA TYR A 311 5.26 28.02 6.11
C TYR A 311 6.17 27.14 5.21
N LEU A 312 6.26 27.42 3.92
CA LEU A 312 7.15 26.66 3.01
C LEU A 312 8.63 26.85 3.37
N LYS A 313 9.04 28.11 3.68
CA LYS A 313 10.44 28.44 4.03
C LYS A 313 10.88 27.70 5.31
N GLN A 314 10.09 27.75 6.40
CA GLN A 314 10.45 27.05 7.63
C GLN A 314 10.57 25.54 7.42
N ARG A 315 9.68 24.94 6.59
CA ARG A 315 9.75 23.51 6.26
C ARG A 315 10.98 23.16 5.45
N ALA A 316 11.36 23.97 4.49
CA ALA A 316 12.55 23.76 3.69
C ALA A 316 13.82 23.75 4.56
N ILE A 317 13.94 24.72 5.48
CA ILE A 317 15.06 24.82 6.43
C ILE A 317 15.09 23.58 7.33
N ALA A 318 13.98 23.23 7.96
CA ALA A 318 13.91 22.09 8.86
C ALA A 318 14.22 20.76 8.15
N ARG A 319 13.75 20.59 6.90
CA ARG A 319 13.93 19.33 6.14
C ARG A 319 15.33 19.13 5.60
N CYS A 320 16.04 20.19 5.22
CA CYS A 320 17.32 20.09 4.53
C CYS A 320 18.29 21.19 4.96
N GLY A 321 18.50 21.34 6.28
CA GLY A 321 19.56 22.22 6.83
C GLY A 321 20.95 21.68 6.54
N SER A 322 21.95 22.56 6.57
CA SER A 322 23.36 22.26 6.25
C SER A 322 23.95 21.14 7.15
N ALA A 323 23.51 21.07 8.40
CA ALA A 323 23.93 20.01 9.31
C ALA A 323 23.48 18.62 8.84
N LYS A 324 22.27 18.52 8.25
CA LYS A 324 21.80 17.25 7.69
C LYS A 324 22.59 16.82 6.46
N LEU A 325 22.93 17.75 5.56
CA LEU A 325 23.77 17.46 4.41
C LEU A 325 25.14 16.92 4.83
N ARG A 326 25.79 17.58 5.79
CA ARG A 326 27.06 17.11 6.35
C ARG A 326 26.95 15.73 6.98
N GLU A 327 25.83 15.47 7.67
CA GLU A 327 25.63 14.18 8.35
C GLU A 327 25.35 13.05 7.35
N VAL A 328 24.55 13.29 6.29
CA VAL A 328 24.38 12.33 5.19
C VAL A 328 25.74 11.97 4.58
N TRP A 329 26.57 12.99 4.28
CA TRP A 329 27.90 12.78 3.75
C TRP A 329 28.81 12.00 4.70
N ARG A 330 28.79 12.32 6.01
CA ARG A 330 29.56 11.59 7.02
C ARG A 330 29.19 10.10 7.06
N ILE A 331 27.87 9.79 7.12
CA ILE A 331 27.40 8.41 7.17
C ILE A 331 27.80 7.65 5.90
N VAL A 332 27.64 8.24 4.72
CA VAL A 332 28.01 7.62 3.45
C VAL A 332 29.53 7.36 3.39
N ARG A 333 30.34 8.34 3.77
CA ARG A 333 31.81 8.22 3.74
C ARG A 333 32.36 7.20 4.74
N GLU A 334 31.73 7.06 5.89
CA GLU A 334 32.11 6.06 6.90
C GLU A 334 31.71 4.64 6.52
N ASN A 335 30.81 4.48 5.52
CA ASN A 335 30.29 3.18 5.09
C ASN A 335 30.39 3.02 3.54
N PRO A 336 31.58 3.09 2.94
CA PRO A 336 31.74 3.17 1.48
C PRO A 336 31.29 1.91 0.73
N THR A 337 31.26 0.76 1.38
CA THR A 337 30.83 -0.53 0.78
C THR A 337 29.37 -0.86 1.06
N ALA A 338 28.70 -0.06 1.90
CA ALA A 338 27.31 -0.31 2.26
C ALA A 338 26.35 0.31 1.24
N ARG A 339 25.39 -0.47 0.76
CA ARG A 339 24.27 0.08 -0.02
C ARG A 339 23.41 0.95 0.86
N THR A 340 23.30 2.22 0.50
CA THR A 340 22.61 3.25 1.30
C THR A 340 21.45 3.86 0.52
N ILE A 341 20.28 3.95 1.15
CA ILE A 341 19.14 4.69 0.60
C ILE A 341 18.88 5.91 1.47
N VAL A 342 18.84 7.09 0.83
CA VAL A 342 18.51 8.36 1.48
C VAL A 342 17.06 8.71 1.16
N PHE A 343 16.21 8.74 2.17
CA PHE A 343 14.78 9.03 2.06
C PHE A 343 14.48 10.49 2.38
N THR A 344 13.71 11.14 1.52
CA THR A 344 13.24 12.52 1.70
C THR A 344 11.73 12.62 1.64
N ALA A 345 11.17 13.72 2.15
CA ALA A 345 9.73 13.98 2.16
C ALA A 345 9.20 14.49 0.81
N ASP A 346 10.04 15.12 0.02
CA ASP A 346 9.70 15.78 -1.24
C ASP A 346 10.88 15.75 -2.22
N ASN A 347 10.58 16.09 -3.49
CA ASN A 347 11.56 16.06 -4.56
C ASN A 347 12.62 17.16 -4.43
N ASP A 348 12.24 18.34 -3.96
CA ASP A 348 13.17 19.48 -3.85
C ASP A 348 14.29 19.15 -2.86
N THR A 349 13.94 18.53 -1.72
CA THR A 349 14.94 18.02 -0.78
C THR A 349 15.81 16.92 -1.40
N ALA A 350 15.21 16.02 -2.22
CA ALA A 350 15.96 14.95 -2.88
C ALA A 350 16.97 15.52 -3.88
N TYR A 351 16.55 16.44 -4.73
CA TYR A 351 17.43 17.08 -5.71
C TYR A 351 18.54 17.91 -5.04
N LYS A 352 18.21 18.66 -3.98
CA LYS A 352 19.21 19.44 -3.23
C LYS A 352 20.31 18.54 -2.65
N ILE A 353 19.96 17.36 -2.12
CA ILE A 353 20.93 16.38 -1.61
C ILE A 353 21.74 15.81 -2.78
N GLY A 354 21.08 15.40 -3.87
CA GLY A 354 21.73 14.85 -5.05
C GLY A 354 22.75 15.82 -5.68
N GLU A 355 22.37 17.07 -5.86
CA GLU A 355 23.24 18.13 -6.37
C GLU A 355 24.42 18.43 -5.42
N SER A 356 24.13 18.60 -4.12
CA SER A 356 25.16 18.93 -3.13
C SER A 356 26.19 17.84 -2.91
N LEU A 357 25.81 16.57 -3.09
CA LEU A 357 26.65 15.40 -2.78
C LEU A 357 26.98 14.55 -4.02
N CYS A 358 26.61 15.01 -5.23
CA CYS A 358 26.78 14.29 -6.50
C CYS A 358 26.23 12.86 -6.47
N LEU A 359 25.01 12.69 -5.93
CA LEU A 359 24.35 11.40 -5.77
C LEU A 359 23.19 11.21 -6.75
N PRO A 360 22.94 10.00 -7.26
CA PRO A 360 21.79 9.70 -8.11
C PRO A 360 20.48 9.92 -7.35
N VAL A 361 19.50 10.56 -8.02
CA VAL A 361 18.21 10.93 -7.44
C VAL A 361 17.08 10.26 -8.19
N LEU A 362 16.21 9.56 -7.48
CA LEU A 362 15.05 8.87 -8.00
C LEU A 362 13.77 9.49 -7.44
N THR A 363 12.97 10.09 -8.34
CA THR A 363 11.68 10.72 -7.99
C THR A 363 10.56 10.21 -8.89
N HIS A 364 9.32 10.63 -8.63
CA HIS A 364 8.18 10.30 -9.51
C HIS A 364 8.33 10.91 -10.93
N LYS A 365 9.18 11.92 -11.11
CA LYS A 365 9.49 12.54 -12.40
C LYS A 365 10.52 11.74 -13.22
N THR A 366 11.23 10.79 -12.59
CA THR A 366 12.21 9.95 -13.27
C THR A 366 11.49 8.99 -14.22
N LYS A 367 11.88 9.00 -15.50
CA LYS A 367 11.29 8.14 -16.53
C LYS A 367 11.50 6.65 -16.20
N ALA A 368 10.59 5.80 -16.64
CA ALA A 368 10.60 4.36 -16.30
C ALA A 368 11.93 3.67 -16.72
N ALA A 369 12.47 3.97 -17.90
CA ALA A 369 13.72 3.40 -18.38
C ALA A 369 14.93 3.85 -17.52
N GLU A 370 15.01 5.13 -17.19
CA GLU A 370 16.05 5.71 -16.33
C GLU A 370 15.94 5.18 -14.88
N ARG A 371 14.71 5.03 -14.37
CA ARG A 371 14.45 4.42 -13.07
C ARG A 371 14.99 3.00 -13.01
N LYS A 372 14.73 2.19 -14.05
CA LYS A 372 15.24 0.84 -14.15
C LYS A 372 16.75 0.80 -14.13
N ASP A 373 17.43 1.66 -14.92
CA ASP A 373 18.88 1.77 -14.96
C ASP A 373 19.46 2.12 -13.60
N PHE A 374 18.92 3.12 -12.90
CA PHE A 374 19.38 3.49 -11.56
C PHE A 374 19.22 2.35 -10.55
N LEU A 375 18.12 1.62 -10.60
CA LEU A 375 17.90 0.49 -9.71
C LEU A 375 18.82 -0.69 -10.04
N ASP A 376 19.10 -0.95 -11.30
CA ASP A 376 20.01 -2.00 -11.73
C ASP A 376 21.46 -1.68 -11.34
N ARG A 377 21.93 -0.44 -11.49
CA ARG A 377 23.24 0.02 -11.01
C ARG A 377 23.34 0.04 -9.48
N PHE A 378 22.25 0.31 -8.79
CA PHE A 378 22.22 0.18 -7.34
C PHE A 378 22.25 -1.30 -6.90
N ARG A 379 21.63 -2.22 -7.67
CA ARG A 379 21.72 -3.67 -7.41
C ARG A 379 23.13 -4.22 -7.65
N SER A 380 23.79 -3.79 -8.71
CA SER A 380 25.18 -4.19 -9.00
C SER A 380 26.18 -3.60 -8.00
N GLY A 381 25.83 -2.53 -7.30
CA GLY A 381 26.74 -1.78 -6.41
C GLY A 381 27.55 -0.68 -7.14
N GLU A 382 27.33 -0.45 -8.43
CA GLU A 382 27.92 0.64 -9.18
C GLU A 382 27.51 1.99 -8.57
N TYR A 383 26.24 2.10 -8.15
CA TYR A 383 25.76 3.20 -7.32
C TYR A 383 25.56 2.71 -5.87
N PRO A 384 26.50 2.96 -4.97
CA PRO A 384 26.35 2.51 -3.57
C PRO A 384 25.29 3.31 -2.81
N VAL A 385 24.95 4.51 -3.28
CA VAL A 385 23.99 5.41 -2.63
C VAL A 385 22.90 5.81 -3.62
N LEU A 386 21.65 5.82 -3.17
CA LEU A 386 20.50 6.28 -3.93
C LEU A 386 19.67 7.25 -3.09
N VAL A 387 19.44 8.46 -3.61
CA VAL A 387 18.54 9.43 -2.97
C VAL A 387 17.14 9.29 -3.55
N THR A 388 16.12 9.27 -2.70
CA THR A 388 14.75 9.12 -3.17
C THR A 388 13.75 9.96 -2.38
N SER A 389 12.71 10.39 -3.06
CA SER A 389 11.51 10.96 -2.45
C SER A 389 10.49 9.84 -2.12
N LYS A 390 9.20 10.12 -2.23
CA LYS A 390 8.13 9.15 -1.91
C LYS A 390 8.05 7.94 -2.84
N VAL A 391 8.71 7.95 -3.99
CA VAL A 391 8.57 6.91 -5.04
C VAL A 391 8.94 5.51 -4.59
N LEU A 392 9.91 5.39 -3.68
CA LEU A 392 10.30 4.08 -3.16
C LEU A 392 9.50 3.64 -1.92
N ASN A 393 8.51 4.41 -1.50
CA ASN A 393 7.67 4.00 -0.38
C ASN A 393 6.74 2.84 -0.79
N GLU A 394 6.23 2.85 -2.04
CA GLU A 394 5.25 1.87 -2.52
C GLU A 394 5.60 1.44 -3.96
N GLY A 395 5.49 0.15 -4.23
CA GLY A 395 5.40 -0.34 -5.59
C GLY A 395 6.67 -0.52 -6.40
N VAL A 396 7.84 -0.15 -5.93
CA VAL A 396 9.11 -0.36 -6.64
C VAL A 396 9.91 -1.44 -5.95
N ASP A 397 10.41 -2.44 -6.70
CA ASP A 397 11.34 -3.44 -6.15
C ASP A 397 12.71 -2.81 -5.93
N VAL A 398 12.88 -2.23 -4.74
CA VAL A 398 14.16 -1.65 -4.35
C VAL A 398 15.10 -2.75 -3.90
N PRO A 399 16.31 -2.78 -4.44
CA PRO A 399 17.32 -3.74 -4.00
C PRO A 399 17.65 -3.57 -2.51
N GLU A 400 18.22 -4.60 -1.93
CA GLU A 400 18.61 -4.62 -0.54
C GLU A 400 19.58 -3.48 -0.20
N ALA A 401 19.23 -2.69 0.81
CA ALA A 401 20.09 -1.68 1.38
C ALA A 401 20.51 -2.09 2.80
N ASN A 402 21.73 -1.75 3.17
CA ASN A 402 22.25 -2.00 4.52
C ASN A 402 21.96 -0.80 5.44
N ILE A 403 21.95 0.40 4.85
CA ILE A 403 21.76 1.67 5.55
C ILE A 403 20.58 2.42 4.93
N GLY A 404 19.68 2.88 5.80
CA GLY A 404 18.66 3.86 5.45
C GLY A 404 18.93 5.16 6.18
N ILE A 405 18.81 6.29 5.47
CA ILE A 405 18.93 7.62 6.07
C ILE A 405 17.63 8.36 5.80
N VAL A 406 16.85 8.64 6.84
CA VAL A 406 15.65 9.46 6.75
C VAL A 406 16.03 10.91 7.04
N VAL A 407 16.22 11.71 6.00
CA VAL A 407 16.58 13.12 6.12
C VAL A 407 15.35 13.97 6.47
N SER A 408 14.21 13.63 5.87
CA SER A 408 12.92 14.21 6.16
C SER A 408 11.79 13.21 5.86
N GLY A 409 10.64 13.35 6.49
CA GLY A 409 9.53 12.43 6.26
C GLY A 409 8.21 12.99 6.79
N SER A 410 7.11 12.36 6.40
CA SER A 410 5.80 12.60 6.99
C SER A 410 5.74 11.99 8.40
N GLY A 411 4.75 12.41 9.20
CA GLY A 411 4.42 11.75 10.48
C GLY A 411 3.71 10.40 10.29
N CYS A 412 3.58 9.92 9.04
CA CYS A 412 2.87 8.68 8.72
C CYS A 412 3.72 7.47 9.11
N THR A 413 3.20 6.69 10.02
CA THR A 413 3.82 5.47 10.53
C THR A 413 4.00 4.42 9.42
N ARG A 414 3.04 4.37 8.47
CA ARG A 414 3.04 3.46 7.32
C ARG A 414 4.26 3.64 6.42
N GLU A 415 4.54 4.89 5.99
CA GLU A 415 5.73 5.19 5.16
C GLU A 415 7.02 4.73 5.85
N HIS A 416 7.07 4.88 7.16
CA HIS A 416 8.25 4.50 7.93
C HIS A 416 8.44 2.99 8.02
N VAL A 417 7.36 2.24 8.26
CA VAL A 417 7.36 0.77 8.27
C VAL A 417 7.75 0.21 6.90
N GLN A 418 7.26 0.82 5.82
CA GLN A 418 7.64 0.43 4.45
C GLN A 418 9.13 0.70 4.16
N ARG A 419 9.66 1.83 4.63
CA ARG A 419 11.11 2.15 4.54
C ARG A 419 11.95 1.14 5.31
N LEU A 420 11.57 0.81 6.54
CA LEU A 420 12.23 -0.25 7.33
C LEU A 420 12.24 -1.59 6.59
N GLY A 421 11.11 -2.00 5.99
CA GLY A 421 11.03 -3.24 5.24
C GLY A 421 11.97 -3.32 4.03
N ARG A 422 12.44 -2.17 3.51
CA ARG A 422 13.37 -2.11 2.38
C ARG A 422 14.84 -2.22 2.77
N ILE A 423 15.18 -1.90 4.03
CA ILE A 423 16.54 -2.04 4.56
C ILE A 423 16.76 -3.36 5.34
N ARG A 424 15.75 -4.20 5.47
CA ARG A 424 15.73 -5.37 6.36
C ARG A 424 15.71 -6.72 5.64
N ARG A 425 16.19 -6.85 4.41
CA ARG A 425 16.26 -8.15 3.75
C ARG A 425 17.45 -8.95 4.27
N ARG A 426 17.24 -10.28 4.36
CA ARG A 426 18.19 -11.22 4.92
C ARG A 426 19.50 -11.23 4.12
N ALA A 427 20.57 -10.73 4.73
CA ALA A 427 21.94 -10.98 4.29
C ALA A 427 22.71 -11.52 5.50
N GLU A 428 23.35 -12.65 5.36
CA GLU A 428 24.08 -13.30 6.46
C GLU A 428 25.15 -12.35 7.04
N GLY A 429 25.09 -12.14 8.37
CA GLY A 429 26.11 -11.42 9.12
C GLY A 429 26.05 -9.90 9.11
N LYS A 430 25.00 -9.26 8.57
CA LYS A 430 24.89 -7.78 8.50
C LYS A 430 23.70 -7.25 9.29
N GLU A 431 23.97 -6.32 10.23
CA GLU A 431 22.93 -5.53 10.91
C GLU A 431 22.52 -4.35 10.01
N ALA A 432 21.21 -4.20 9.78
CA ALA A 432 20.69 -3.05 9.05
C ALA A 432 20.57 -1.84 9.99
N VAL A 433 20.97 -0.64 9.51
CA VAL A 433 20.90 0.58 10.32
C VAL A 433 19.99 1.60 9.65
N LEU A 434 19.01 2.12 10.40
CA LEU A 434 18.20 3.26 9.99
C LEU A 434 18.59 4.50 10.79
N TYR A 435 19.18 5.47 10.12
CA TYR A 435 19.45 6.80 10.68
C TYR A 435 18.23 7.70 10.46
N GLU A 436 17.76 8.35 11.51
CA GLU A 436 16.73 9.37 11.46
C GLU A 436 17.33 10.72 11.81
N LEU A 437 17.47 11.61 10.83
CA LEU A 437 18.02 12.95 11.00
C LEU A 437 16.88 13.93 11.32
N VAL A 438 16.98 14.60 12.46
CA VAL A 438 15.93 15.52 12.94
C VAL A 438 16.55 16.86 13.26
N SER A 439 16.03 17.94 12.66
CA SER A 439 16.45 19.30 12.99
C SER A 439 15.94 19.70 14.36
N ASP A 440 16.86 19.92 15.29
CA ASP A 440 16.53 20.29 16.66
C ASP A 440 15.90 21.68 16.75
N GLY A 441 15.01 21.89 17.71
CA GLY A 441 14.29 23.15 17.86
C GLY A 441 13.26 23.46 16.76
N THR A 442 12.91 22.49 15.93
CA THR A 442 11.94 22.67 14.83
C THR A 442 10.71 21.77 14.98
N SER A 443 9.67 22.04 14.16
CA SER A 443 8.45 21.22 14.09
C SER A 443 8.71 19.75 13.70
N GLU A 444 9.88 19.42 13.17
CA GLU A 444 10.24 18.02 12.87
C GLU A 444 10.38 17.14 14.09
N MET A 445 10.69 17.70 15.26
CA MET A 445 10.72 16.96 16.52
C MET A 445 9.38 16.25 16.78
N ASN A 446 8.28 16.99 16.68
CA ASN A 446 6.92 16.46 16.87
C ASN A 446 6.55 15.41 15.80
N VAL A 447 7.03 15.59 14.57
CA VAL A 447 6.82 14.64 13.49
C VAL A 447 7.57 13.33 13.74
N SER A 448 8.83 13.43 14.21
CA SER A 448 9.64 12.28 14.58
C SER A 448 9.05 11.53 15.78
N ASP A 449 8.58 12.24 16.81
CA ASP A 449 7.99 11.61 18.00
C ASP A 449 6.71 10.83 17.64
N ARG A 450 5.85 11.37 16.79
CA ARG A 450 4.66 10.65 16.27
C ARG A 450 5.05 9.37 15.53
N ARG A 451 6.11 9.38 14.72
CA ARG A 451 6.60 8.18 14.03
C ARG A 451 7.03 7.08 15.00
N ARG A 452 7.59 7.47 16.14
CA ARG A 452 8.13 6.54 17.15
C ARG A 452 7.09 5.91 18.07
N GLN A 453 5.84 6.36 18.01
CA GLN A 453 4.74 5.73 18.77
C GLN A 453 4.38 4.33 18.26
N ASN A 454 4.95 3.89 17.13
CA ASN A 454 4.70 2.56 16.58
C ASN A 454 5.54 1.49 17.28
N SER A 455 4.98 0.28 17.38
CA SER A 455 5.62 -0.93 17.92
C SER A 455 6.97 -1.28 17.26
N ALA A 456 7.18 -0.88 15.99
CA ALA A 456 8.45 -1.05 15.28
C ALA A 456 9.63 -0.33 15.96
N TYR A 457 9.39 0.64 16.85
CA TYR A 457 10.41 1.33 17.64
C TYR A 457 10.49 0.88 19.10
N SER A 458 9.49 0.20 19.62
CA SER A 458 9.48 -0.32 20.97
C SER A 458 10.28 -1.62 21.04
N ARG A 459 11.57 -1.55 21.38
CA ARG A 459 12.31 -2.75 21.82
C ARG A 459 11.60 -3.32 23.06
N ARG A 460 11.02 -4.50 22.97
CA ARG A 460 10.87 -5.33 24.16
C ARG A 460 12.29 -5.59 24.67
N ARG A 461 12.65 -5.01 25.83
CA ARG A 461 13.81 -5.49 26.60
C ARG A 461 13.58 -6.99 26.76
N ARG A 462 14.45 -7.82 26.18
CA ARG A 462 14.51 -9.23 26.58
C ARG A 462 14.78 -9.22 28.09
N PRO A 463 13.96 -9.89 28.89
CA PRO A 463 14.39 -10.16 30.27
C PRO A 463 15.67 -10.98 30.17
N CYS A 464 16.67 -10.58 30.96
CA CYS A 464 17.92 -11.32 31.17
C CYS A 464 17.60 -12.69 31.72
#